data_b630a86ab9950979674e71c0107a0ec7
#
_entry.id   b630a86ab9950979674e71c0107a0ec7
#
_cell.length_a   1.000
_cell.length_b   1.000
_cell.length_c   1.000
_cell.angle_alpha   90.00
_cell.angle_beta   90.00
_cell.angle_gamma   90.00
#
_symmetry.space_group_name_H-M   'P 1'
#
loop_
_entity.id
_entity.type
_entity.pdbx_description
1 polymer ?
#
loop_
_entity_poly.entity_id
_entity_poly.type
_entity_poly.pdbx_seq_one_letter_code
_entity_poly.pdbx_strand_id
1 'polypeptide(L)'
;MVKADTPNLWVIRNHLGRVKAIAILVNALVQTARLINVENNLTEAQIGELANDILDEYGFLKPVEVKVVLKRGLRSKIFGRLDYNIVIEWFDDYVCERTSVAMDISDQNETQAQNKPNTDTSAVGWEEYLLSLKERAKRGEKAAQDILAEVSDGNKPIVELGERMDARKKEIAFQQWKMKYTKQKQNRE
;
A
#
# COMPACT_ATOMS: atom_id res chain seq x y z
N MET A 1 -11.32 -11.09 -5.77
CA MET A 1 -9.99 -10.45 -5.61
C MET A 1 -9.16 -10.73 -6.85
N VAL A 2 -8.66 -9.70 -7.54
CA VAL A 2 -7.77 -9.86 -8.69
C VAL A 2 -6.40 -10.31 -8.16
N LYS A 3 -5.85 -11.44 -8.69
CA LYS A 3 -4.56 -11.97 -8.26
C LYS A 3 -3.48 -10.89 -8.30
N ALA A 4 -2.62 -10.85 -7.27
CA ALA A 4 -1.60 -9.81 -7.07
C ALA A 4 -0.59 -9.65 -8.23
N ASP A 5 -0.38 -10.72 -9.02
CA ASP A 5 0.70 -10.81 -10.01
C ASP A 5 0.40 -10.21 -11.40
N THR A 6 -0.80 -9.66 -11.63
CA THR A 6 -1.11 -9.06 -12.94
C THR A 6 -0.61 -7.61 -12.97
N PRO A 7 0.21 -7.22 -13.98
CA PRO A 7 0.72 -5.85 -14.08
C PRO A 7 -0.42 -4.86 -14.34
N ASN A 8 -0.29 -3.64 -13.80
CA ASN A 8 -1.18 -2.53 -14.12
C ASN A 8 -0.85 -1.92 -15.50
N LEU A 9 -1.71 -1.02 -15.99
CA LEU A 9 -1.53 -0.40 -17.30
C LEU A 9 -0.26 0.46 -17.39
N TRP A 10 0.18 1.12 -16.30
CA TRP A 10 1.44 1.88 -16.30
C TRP A 10 2.66 0.97 -16.45
N VAL A 11 2.65 -0.19 -15.78
CA VAL A 11 3.72 -1.19 -15.95
C VAL A 11 3.71 -1.72 -17.39
N ILE A 12 2.54 -2.02 -17.95
CA ILE A 12 2.40 -2.47 -19.34
C ILE A 12 2.92 -1.37 -20.31
N ARG A 13 2.55 -0.10 -20.08
CA ARG A 13 3.03 1.04 -20.86
C ARG A 13 4.56 1.13 -20.83
N ASN A 14 5.17 0.95 -19.67
CA ASN A 14 6.62 1.07 -19.50
C ASN A 14 7.38 -0.09 -20.16
N HIS A 15 6.83 -1.30 -20.15
CA HIS A 15 7.48 -2.48 -20.73
C HIS A 15 7.19 -2.69 -22.22
N LEU A 16 5.96 -2.45 -22.66
CA LEU A 16 5.51 -2.73 -24.03
C LEU A 16 5.36 -1.47 -24.89
N GLY A 17 5.46 -0.28 -24.30
CA GLY A 17 5.27 1.01 -24.95
C GLY A 17 3.81 1.50 -24.91
N ARG A 18 3.63 2.84 -25.01
CA ARG A 18 2.33 3.52 -24.91
C ARG A 18 1.32 3.00 -25.95
N VAL A 19 1.78 2.78 -27.19
CA VAL A 19 0.90 2.37 -28.30
C VAL A 19 0.24 1.00 -28.00
N LYS A 20 0.98 0.05 -27.45
CA LYS A 20 0.41 -1.27 -27.11
C LYS A 20 -0.55 -1.18 -25.92
N ALA A 21 -0.24 -0.36 -24.92
CA ALA A 21 -1.13 -0.15 -23.77
C ALA A 21 -2.46 0.49 -24.24
N ILE A 22 -2.41 1.51 -25.10
CA ILE A 22 -3.60 2.14 -25.72
C ILE A 22 -4.39 1.13 -26.54
N ALA A 23 -3.73 0.28 -27.34
CA ALA A 23 -4.42 -0.72 -28.16
C ALA A 23 -5.23 -1.72 -27.34
N ILE A 24 -4.77 -2.07 -26.12
CA ILE A 24 -5.52 -2.94 -25.18
C ILE A 24 -6.82 -2.21 -24.75
N LEU A 25 -6.73 -0.93 -24.42
CA LEU A 25 -7.87 -0.11 -23.99
C LEU A 25 -8.86 0.12 -25.12
N VAL A 26 -8.36 0.53 -26.30
CA VAL A 26 -9.19 0.71 -27.51
C VAL A 26 -9.99 -0.55 -27.81
N ASN A 27 -9.34 -1.72 -27.80
CA ASN A 27 -10.02 -2.99 -28.04
C ASN A 27 -11.14 -3.25 -27.00
N ALA A 28 -10.88 -2.97 -25.73
CA ALA A 28 -11.89 -3.14 -24.67
C ALA A 28 -13.06 -2.18 -24.86
N LEU A 29 -12.80 -0.92 -25.19
CA LEU A 29 -13.82 0.11 -25.43
C LEU A 29 -14.65 -0.19 -26.68
N VAL A 30 -14.02 -0.59 -27.79
CA VAL A 30 -14.72 -1.01 -29.02
C VAL A 30 -15.65 -2.18 -28.76
N GLN A 31 -15.17 -3.19 -28.01
CA GLN A 31 -16.03 -4.34 -27.64
C GLN A 31 -17.20 -3.89 -26.78
N THR A 32 -16.98 -2.96 -25.85
CA THR A 32 -18.05 -2.41 -24.99
C THR A 32 -19.08 -1.64 -25.82
N ALA A 33 -18.62 -0.73 -26.68
CA ALA A 33 -19.47 0.07 -27.54
C ALA A 33 -20.35 -0.79 -28.47
N ARG A 34 -19.81 -1.92 -28.97
CA ARG A 34 -20.59 -2.87 -29.81
C ARG A 34 -21.69 -3.61 -29.07
N LEU A 35 -21.56 -3.75 -27.75
CA LEU A 35 -22.56 -4.42 -26.91
C LEU A 35 -23.73 -3.51 -26.52
N ILE A 36 -23.56 -2.19 -26.72
CA ILE A 36 -24.57 -1.19 -26.38
C ILE A 36 -25.33 -0.85 -27.65
N ASN A 37 -26.64 -1.12 -27.63
CA ASN A 37 -27.52 -0.75 -28.73
C ASN A 37 -28.19 0.59 -28.44
N VAL A 38 -27.49 1.69 -28.73
CA VAL A 38 -27.96 3.07 -28.57
C VAL A 38 -27.84 3.80 -29.91
N GLU A 39 -28.70 4.81 -30.15
CA GLU A 39 -28.70 5.60 -31.40
C GLU A 39 -27.40 6.39 -31.54
N ASN A 40 -26.88 6.94 -30.41
CA ASN A 40 -25.63 7.72 -30.38
C ASN A 40 -24.59 6.94 -29.56
N ASN A 41 -23.64 6.36 -30.26
CA ASN A 41 -22.53 5.61 -29.66
C ASN A 41 -21.21 6.36 -29.79
N LEU A 42 -20.18 5.93 -29.09
CA LEU A 42 -18.82 6.48 -29.16
C LEU A 42 -18.28 6.40 -30.61
N THR A 43 -17.75 7.51 -31.08
CA THR A 43 -17.01 7.56 -32.34
C THR A 43 -15.60 6.99 -32.18
N GLU A 44 -14.95 6.60 -33.28
CA GLU A 44 -13.57 6.11 -33.24
C GLU A 44 -12.59 7.15 -32.63
N ALA A 45 -12.79 8.43 -32.92
CA ALA A 45 -11.98 9.51 -32.35
C ALA A 45 -12.16 9.60 -30.83
N GLN A 46 -13.40 9.54 -30.34
CA GLN A 46 -13.70 9.56 -28.91
C GLN A 46 -13.14 8.32 -28.17
N ILE A 47 -13.19 7.15 -28.81
CA ILE A 47 -12.58 5.93 -28.25
C ILE A 47 -11.06 6.09 -28.13
N GLY A 48 -10.41 6.73 -29.12
CA GLY A 48 -8.98 6.99 -29.10
C GLY A 48 -8.57 7.95 -27.98
N GLU A 49 -9.29 9.05 -27.80
CA GLU A 49 -9.07 10.03 -26.73
C GLU A 49 -9.34 9.40 -25.37
N LEU A 50 -10.49 8.74 -25.21
CA LEU A 50 -10.86 8.04 -23.98
C LEU A 50 -9.81 6.99 -23.55
N ALA A 51 -9.24 6.24 -24.50
CA ALA A 51 -8.19 5.27 -24.20
C ALA A 51 -6.90 5.95 -23.72
N ASN A 52 -6.56 7.14 -24.22
CA ASN A 52 -5.42 7.91 -23.75
C ASN A 52 -5.64 8.42 -22.33
N ASP A 53 -6.81 8.99 -22.05
CA ASP A 53 -7.13 9.56 -20.75
C ASP A 53 -7.25 8.46 -19.69
N ILE A 54 -7.87 7.32 -20.01
CA ILE A 54 -7.88 6.15 -19.13
C ILE A 54 -6.46 5.66 -18.82
N LEU A 55 -5.54 5.66 -19.78
CA LEU A 55 -4.17 5.28 -19.54
C LEU A 55 -3.42 6.26 -18.64
N ASP A 56 -3.68 7.54 -18.81
CA ASP A 56 -2.97 8.58 -18.07
C ASP A 56 -3.54 8.77 -16.65
N GLU A 57 -4.85 8.76 -16.47
CA GLU A 57 -5.52 8.98 -15.19
C GLU A 57 -5.71 7.70 -14.37
N TYR A 58 -6.13 6.60 -15.04
CA TYR A 58 -6.43 5.32 -14.38
C TYR A 58 -5.41 4.23 -14.68
N GLY A 59 -4.20 4.58 -15.12
CA GLY A 59 -3.15 3.63 -15.49
C GLY A 59 -2.66 2.73 -14.36
N PHE A 60 -2.98 3.05 -13.10
CA PHE A 60 -2.76 2.19 -11.94
C PHE A 60 -3.71 0.99 -11.88
N LEU A 61 -4.80 0.99 -12.67
CA LEU A 61 -5.72 -0.14 -12.78
C LEU A 61 -5.09 -1.27 -13.61
N LYS A 62 -5.48 -2.50 -13.30
CA LYS A 62 -5.13 -3.67 -14.07
C LYS A 62 -6.07 -3.84 -15.26
N PRO A 63 -5.64 -4.43 -16.39
CA PRO A 63 -6.52 -4.68 -17.53
C PRO A 63 -7.80 -5.46 -17.18
N VAL A 64 -7.72 -6.32 -16.16
CA VAL A 64 -8.88 -7.06 -15.64
C VAL A 64 -9.86 -6.12 -14.93
N GLU A 65 -9.36 -5.14 -14.18
CA GLU A 65 -10.19 -4.14 -13.51
C GLU A 65 -10.91 -3.26 -14.53
N VAL A 66 -10.22 -2.82 -15.59
CA VAL A 66 -10.84 -2.09 -16.71
C VAL A 66 -12.02 -2.89 -17.30
N LYS A 67 -11.84 -4.19 -17.55
CA LYS A 67 -12.95 -5.04 -18.02
C LYS A 67 -14.10 -5.11 -17.02
N VAL A 68 -13.83 -5.12 -15.73
CA VAL A 68 -14.85 -5.10 -14.68
C VAL A 68 -15.62 -3.79 -14.71
N VAL A 69 -14.93 -2.65 -14.79
CA VAL A 69 -15.55 -1.32 -14.90
C VAL A 69 -16.50 -1.27 -16.09
N LEU A 70 -16.00 -1.58 -17.27
CA LEU A 70 -16.79 -1.58 -18.50
C LEU A 70 -17.99 -2.53 -18.44
N LYS A 71 -17.79 -3.74 -17.88
CA LYS A 71 -18.88 -4.72 -17.71
C LYS A 71 -19.95 -4.27 -16.70
N ARG A 72 -19.55 -3.54 -15.65
CA ARG A 72 -20.49 -2.93 -14.70
C ARG A 72 -21.25 -1.78 -15.35
N GLY A 73 -20.56 -0.91 -16.10
CA GLY A 73 -21.15 0.18 -16.84
C GLY A 73 -22.20 -0.29 -17.85
N LEU A 74 -21.96 -1.41 -18.55
CA LEU A 74 -22.95 -2.04 -19.43
C LEU A 74 -24.28 -2.44 -18.74
N ARG A 75 -24.25 -2.64 -17.41
CA ARG A 75 -25.43 -2.98 -16.60
C ARG A 75 -26.10 -1.75 -15.99
N SER A 76 -25.47 -0.58 -16.09
CA SER A 76 -26.06 0.67 -15.64
C SER A 76 -27.16 1.12 -16.62
N LYS A 77 -28.01 2.03 -16.18
CA LYS A 77 -29.05 2.60 -17.03
C LYS A 77 -28.43 3.60 -18.00
N ILE A 78 -28.24 3.20 -19.24
CA ILE A 78 -27.76 4.05 -20.32
C ILE A 78 -28.99 4.61 -21.06
N PHE A 79 -29.16 5.92 -21.03
CA PHE A 79 -30.31 6.60 -21.64
C PHE A 79 -29.93 7.16 -23.01
N GLY A 80 -30.25 6.44 -24.07
CA GLY A 80 -30.26 6.93 -25.46
C GLY A 80 -28.88 7.18 -26.08
N ARG A 81 -27.82 7.39 -25.33
CA ARG A 81 -26.46 7.61 -25.82
C ARG A 81 -25.40 7.05 -24.90
N LEU A 82 -24.27 6.68 -25.50
CA LEU A 82 -23.04 6.41 -24.81
C LEU A 82 -22.02 7.49 -25.22
N ASP A 83 -21.58 8.31 -24.31
CA ASP A 83 -20.59 9.34 -24.55
C ASP A 83 -19.36 9.20 -23.63
N TYR A 84 -18.37 10.05 -23.89
CA TYR A 84 -17.12 10.11 -23.16
C TYR A 84 -17.33 10.24 -21.64
N ASN A 85 -18.18 11.18 -21.20
CA ASN A 85 -18.38 11.48 -19.79
C ASN A 85 -18.98 10.31 -19.02
N ILE A 86 -19.94 9.61 -19.64
CA ILE A 86 -20.57 8.42 -19.02
C ILE A 86 -19.52 7.32 -18.74
N VAL A 87 -18.59 7.13 -19.67
CA VAL A 87 -17.54 6.11 -19.46
C VAL A 87 -16.56 6.54 -18.38
N ILE A 88 -16.15 7.81 -18.33
CA ILE A 88 -15.28 8.32 -17.26
C ILE A 88 -15.97 8.20 -15.90
N GLU A 89 -17.27 8.54 -15.79
CA GLU A 89 -18.03 8.35 -14.54
C GLU A 89 -17.98 6.91 -14.03
N TRP A 90 -18.03 5.90 -14.91
CA TRP A 90 -17.87 4.50 -14.49
C TRP A 90 -16.51 4.19 -13.88
N PHE A 91 -15.45 4.86 -14.39
CA PHE A 91 -14.11 4.70 -13.83
C PHE A 91 -13.98 5.41 -12.48
N ASP A 92 -14.52 6.61 -12.35
CA ASP A 92 -14.54 7.38 -11.10
C ASP A 92 -15.28 6.64 -9.99
N ASP A 93 -16.48 6.13 -10.27
CA ASP A 93 -17.28 5.33 -9.35
C ASP A 93 -16.53 4.09 -8.88
N TYR A 94 -15.87 3.40 -9.81
CA TYR A 94 -15.09 2.21 -9.48
C TYR A 94 -13.89 2.54 -8.58
N VAL A 95 -13.17 3.62 -8.88
CA VAL A 95 -12.02 4.06 -8.09
C VAL A 95 -12.46 4.50 -6.70
N CYS A 96 -13.57 5.21 -6.58
CA CYS A 96 -14.15 5.60 -5.30
C CYS A 96 -14.49 4.36 -4.45
N GLU A 97 -15.23 3.39 -5.02
CA GLU A 97 -15.55 2.12 -4.35
C GLU A 97 -14.29 1.34 -3.94
N ARG A 98 -13.32 1.23 -4.84
CA ARG A 98 -12.06 0.54 -4.60
C ARG A 98 -11.27 1.16 -3.45
N THR A 99 -11.24 2.47 -3.38
CA THR A 99 -10.54 3.21 -2.31
C THR A 99 -11.24 3.03 -0.98
N SER A 100 -12.57 3.11 -0.94
CA SER A 100 -13.37 2.85 0.26
C SER A 100 -13.11 1.45 0.82
N VAL A 101 -13.17 0.42 -0.02
CA VAL A 101 -12.89 -0.96 0.39
C VAL A 101 -11.45 -1.13 0.90
N ALA A 102 -10.48 -0.44 0.29
CA ALA A 102 -9.09 -0.48 0.74
C ALA A 102 -8.91 0.18 2.13
N MET A 103 -9.60 1.28 2.39
CA MET A 103 -9.63 1.95 3.70
C MET A 103 -10.27 1.03 4.76
N ASP A 104 -11.43 0.44 4.47
CA ASP A 104 -12.12 -0.47 5.39
C ASP A 104 -11.23 -1.67 5.77
N ILE A 105 -10.49 -2.24 4.81
CA ILE A 105 -9.56 -3.34 5.07
C ILE A 105 -8.38 -2.87 5.92
N SER A 106 -7.86 -1.66 5.69
CA SER A 106 -6.79 -1.08 6.49
C SER A 106 -7.21 -0.90 7.94
N ASP A 107 -8.38 -0.31 8.17
CA ASP A 107 -8.94 -0.08 9.50
C ASP A 107 -9.20 -1.40 10.24
N GLN A 108 -9.71 -2.42 9.53
CA GLN A 108 -9.90 -3.76 10.11
C GLN A 108 -8.56 -4.40 10.50
N ASN A 109 -7.53 -4.25 9.68
CA ASN A 109 -6.20 -4.79 9.97
C ASN A 109 -5.56 -4.07 11.17
N GLU A 110 -5.70 -2.75 11.28
CA GLU A 110 -5.25 -1.99 12.44
C GLU A 110 -5.98 -2.40 13.72
N THR A 111 -7.30 -2.53 13.66
CA THR A 111 -8.12 -2.99 14.78
C THR A 111 -7.75 -4.40 15.21
N GLN A 112 -7.48 -5.31 14.26
CA GLN A 112 -7.03 -6.67 14.55
C GLN A 112 -5.60 -6.70 15.11
N ALA A 113 -4.72 -5.80 14.67
CA ALA A 113 -3.37 -5.67 15.22
C ALA A 113 -3.39 -5.15 16.66
N GLN A 114 -4.30 -4.21 16.98
CA GLN A 114 -4.50 -3.68 18.32
C GLN A 114 -5.20 -4.69 19.25
N ASN A 115 -6.11 -5.51 18.72
CA ASN A 115 -6.85 -6.53 19.46
C ASN A 115 -6.15 -7.88 19.53
N LYS A 116 -4.99 -8.06 18.88
CA LYS A 116 -4.15 -9.22 19.21
C LYS A 116 -3.81 -9.07 20.68
N PRO A 117 -4.22 -10.01 21.54
CA PRO A 117 -3.75 -10.00 22.91
C PRO A 117 -2.22 -9.91 22.80
N ASN A 118 -1.64 -8.94 23.51
CA ASN A 118 -0.22 -8.95 23.79
C ASN A 118 0.02 -10.30 24.47
N THR A 119 0.17 -11.33 23.68
CA THR A 119 0.75 -12.56 24.14
C THR A 119 2.12 -12.12 24.59
N ASP A 120 2.30 -12.09 25.90
CA ASP A 120 3.48 -11.67 26.61
C ASP A 120 4.75 -12.31 26.01
N THR A 121 5.10 -11.85 24.83
CA THR A 121 6.45 -12.07 24.26
C THR A 121 7.47 -11.26 25.05
N SER A 122 7.00 -10.33 25.90
CA SER A 122 7.88 -9.59 26.79
C SER A 122 8.46 -10.47 27.90
N ALA A 123 7.70 -11.43 28.44
CA ALA A 123 8.21 -12.28 29.52
C ALA A 123 9.20 -13.33 28.99
N VAL A 124 8.87 -14.03 27.89
CA VAL A 124 9.78 -15.04 27.29
C VAL A 124 11.00 -14.33 26.67
N GLY A 125 10.80 -13.22 25.97
CA GLY A 125 11.91 -12.44 25.43
C GLY A 125 12.80 -11.80 26.50
N TRP A 126 12.25 -11.50 27.67
CA TRP A 126 13.02 -10.96 28.79
C TRP A 126 13.88 -12.02 29.47
N GLU A 127 13.39 -13.24 29.68
CA GLU A 127 14.15 -14.34 30.22
C GLU A 127 15.31 -14.76 29.29
N GLU A 128 15.07 -14.88 28.00
CA GLU A 128 16.11 -15.14 27.00
C GLU A 128 17.13 -13.99 26.93
N TYR A 129 16.68 -12.75 27.02
CA TYR A 129 17.58 -11.59 27.07
C TYR A 129 18.45 -11.62 28.32
N LEU A 130 17.90 -11.91 29.50
CA LEU A 130 18.68 -12.05 30.75
C LEU A 130 19.67 -13.21 30.69
N LEU A 131 19.30 -14.32 30.05
CA LEU A 131 20.22 -15.45 29.83
C LEU A 131 21.38 -15.02 28.92
N SER A 132 21.09 -14.32 27.82
CA SER A 132 22.12 -13.81 26.91
C SER A 132 23.06 -12.81 27.61
N LEU A 133 22.50 -11.92 28.46
CA LEU A 133 23.30 -10.99 29.27
C LEU A 133 24.21 -11.72 30.27
N LYS A 134 23.73 -12.76 30.93
CA LYS A 134 24.52 -13.57 31.83
C LYS A 134 25.69 -14.27 31.11
N GLU A 135 25.47 -14.76 29.91
CA GLU A 135 26.54 -15.37 29.10
C GLU A 135 27.58 -14.34 28.65
N ARG A 136 27.14 -13.14 28.22
CA ARG A 136 28.04 -12.06 27.82
C ARG A 136 28.85 -11.53 29.01
N ALA A 137 28.24 -11.40 30.17
CA ALA A 137 28.95 -11.02 31.41
C ALA A 137 29.99 -12.07 31.84
N LYS A 138 29.72 -13.36 31.67
CA LYS A 138 30.71 -14.44 31.89
C LYS A 138 31.87 -14.37 30.91
N ARG A 139 31.69 -13.86 29.71
CA ARG A 139 32.75 -13.61 28.70
C ARG A 139 33.58 -12.36 29.00
N GLY A 140 33.27 -11.62 30.08
CA GLY A 140 34.02 -10.44 30.49
C GLY A 140 33.52 -9.13 29.87
N GLU A 141 32.34 -9.09 29.24
CA GLU A 141 31.79 -7.88 28.66
C GLU A 141 31.28 -6.94 29.77
N LYS A 142 32.03 -5.85 30.00
CA LYS A 142 31.77 -4.91 31.09
C LYS A 142 30.36 -4.28 31.03
N ALA A 143 29.87 -3.94 29.84
CA ALA A 143 28.52 -3.40 29.67
C ALA A 143 27.42 -4.39 30.11
N ALA A 144 27.63 -5.69 29.91
CA ALA A 144 26.68 -6.72 30.34
C ALA A 144 26.74 -6.91 31.84
N GLN A 145 27.91 -6.79 32.45
CA GLN A 145 28.10 -6.84 33.92
C GLN A 145 27.43 -5.64 34.60
N ASP A 146 27.58 -4.44 34.08
CA ASP A 146 26.97 -3.23 34.62
C ASP A 146 25.42 -3.31 34.57
N ILE A 147 24.86 -3.79 33.47
CA ILE A 147 23.40 -4.01 33.34
C ILE A 147 22.90 -5.07 34.32
N LEU A 148 23.63 -6.17 34.51
CA LEU A 148 23.25 -7.22 35.48
C LEU A 148 23.36 -6.76 36.91
N ALA A 149 24.31 -5.88 37.23
CA ALA A 149 24.42 -5.26 38.53
C ALA A 149 23.23 -4.36 38.85
N GLU A 150 22.81 -3.53 37.86
CA GLU A 150 21.61 -2.67 37.99
C GLU A 150 20.32 -3.50 38.17
N VAL A 151 20.19 -4.65 37.47
CA VAL A 151 19.04 -5.56 37.59
C VAL A 151 19.04 -6.32 38.92
N SER A 152 20.22 -6.65 39.46
CA SER A 152 20.38 -7.39 40.72
C SER A 152 20.15 -6.53 41.98
N ASP A 153 20.32 -5.21 41.86
CA ASP A 153 20.18 -4.28 42.99
C ASP A 153 18.68 -4.04 43.44
N GLY A 154 17.74 -4.80 42.89
CA GLY A 154 16.41 -5.08 43.44
C GLY A 154 15.48 -3.91 43.73
N ASN A 155 15.87 -2.64 43.42
CA ASN A 155 15.15 -1.45 43.84
C ASN A 155 14.51 -0.62 42.72
N LYS A 156 14.54 -1.10 41.46
CA LYS A 156 13.81 -0.42 40.38
C LYS A 156 12.89 -1.42 39.67
N PRO A 157 11.59 -1.10 39.54
CA PRO A 157 10.66 -1.99 38.87
C PRO A 157 11.10 -2.21 37.41
N ILE A 158 11.05 -3.46 36.99
CA ILE A 158 11.41 -3.96 35.63
C ILE A 158 10.73 -3.13 34.50
N VAL A 159 9.59 -2.54 34.83
CA VAL A 159 8.81 -1.64 33.95
C VAL A 159 9.61 -0.38 33.57
N GLU A 160 10.33 0.26 34.50
CA GLU A 160 11.13 1.47 34.22
C GLU A 160 12.32 1.18 33.28
N LEU A 161 12.87 -0.01 33.35
CA LEU A 161 13.97 -0.42 32.44
C LEU A 161 13.48 -0.65 31.03
N GLY A 162 12.27 -1.22 30.85
CA GLY A 162 11.60 -1.40 29.56
C GLY A 162 11.29 -0.05 28.90
N GLU A 163 10.75 0.90 29.65
CA GLU A 163 10.43 2.24 29.16
C GLU A 163 11.69 3.04 28.78
N ARG A 164 12.78 2.90 29.52
CA ARG A 164 14.06 3.54 29.18
C ARG A 164 14.70 2.94 27.94
N MET A 165 14.60 1.63 27.73
CA MET A 165 15.09 0.96 26.51
C MET A 165 14.27 1.38 25.29
N ASP A 166 12.96 1.53 25.42
CA ASP A 166 12.10 2.03 24.32
C ASP A 166 12.33 3.51 24.02
N ALA A 167 12.56 4.33 25.04
CA ALA A 167 12.95 5.74 24.85
C ALA A 167 14.31 5.86 24.14
N ARG A 168 15.27 5.02 24.50
CA ARG A 168 16.61 5.01 23.88
C ARG A 168 16.58 4.48 22.44
N LYS A 169 15.75 3.49 22.14
CA LYS A 169 15.50 3.04 20.74
C LYS A 169 14.85 4.15 19.90
N LYS A 170 13.86 4.85 20.45
CA LYS A 170 13.22 6.00 19.79
C LYS A 170 14.23 7.13 19.54
N GLU A 171 15.08 7.42 20.51
CA GLU A 171 16.13 8.44 20.37
C GLU A 171 17.15 8.08 19.28
N ILE A 172 17.63 6.83 19.25
CA ILE A 172 18.54 6.34 18.21
C ILE A 172 17.89 6.40 16.82
N ALA A 173 16.63 5.99 16.71
CA ALA A 173 15.88 6.06 15.47
C ALA A 173 15.70 7.52 15.00
N PHE A 174 15.41 8.45 15.91
CA PHE A 174 15.30 9.87 15.63
C PHE A 174 16.63 10.47 15.16
N GLN A 175 17.75 10.14 15.79
CA GLN A 175 19.07 10.58 15.40
C GLN A 175 19.48 10.05 14.01
N GLN A 176 19.17 8.78 13.72
CA GLN A 176 19.40 8.18 12.40
C GLN A 176 18.55 8.85 11.30
N TRP A 177 17.30 9.16 11.60
CA TRP A 177 16.41 9.89 10.69
C TRP A 177 16.94 11.30 10.44
N LYS A 178 17.36 12.02 11.49
CA LYS A 178 17.94 13.37 11.40
C LYS A 178 19.18 13.40 10.53
N MET A 179 20.09 12.43 10.69
CA MET A 179 21.29 12.31 9.85
C MET A 179 20.96 12.04 8.37
N LYS A 180 19.97 11.19 8.08
CA LYS A 180 19.49 10.94 6.72
C LYS A 180 18.91 12.20 6.07
N TYR A 181 18.10 12.93 6.82
CA TYR A 181 17.44 14.14 6.34
C TYR A 181 18.45 15.26 6.04
N THR A 182 19.48 15.41 6.89
CA THR A 182 20.55 16.42 6.69
C THR A 182 21.39 16.10 5.46
N LYS A 183 21.72 14.82 5.23
CA LYS A 183 22.45 14.40 4.01
C LYS A 183 21.64 14.61 2.73
N GLN A 184 20.33 14.39 2.76
CA GLN A 184 19.48 14.64 1.59
C GLN A 184 19.33 16.13 1.26
N LYS A 185 19.39 17.02 2.26
CA LYS A 185 19.32 18.46 2.06
C LYS A 185 20.63 19.01 1.44
N GLN A 186 21.79 18.50 1.88
CA GLN A 186 23.10 18.87 1.33
C GLN A 186 23.34 18.42 -0.11
N ASN A 187 22.66 17.36 -0.57
CA ASN A 187 22.76 16.87 -1.95
C ASN A 187 21.79 17.57 -2.93
N ARG A 188 20.99 18.54 -2.46
CA ARG A 188 20.02 19.31 -3.28
C ARG A 188 20.40 20.79 -3.46
N GLU A 189 21.45 21.23 -2.80
CA GLU A 189 22.13 22.51 -3.00
C GLU A 189 23.37 22.33 -3.89
#